data_0ff922bbdd04be2ca54322a198d381e1
#
_entry.id   0ff922bbdd04be2ca54322a198d381e1
#
_cell.length_a   1.000
_cell.length_b   1.000
_cell.length_c   1.000
_cell.angle_alpha   90.00
_cell.angle_beta   90.00
_cell.angle_gamma   90.00
#
_symmetry.space_group_name_H-M   'P 1'
#
loop_
_entity.id
_entity.type
_entity.pdbx_description
1 polymer ?
#
loop_
_entity_poly.entity_id
_entity_poly.type
_entity_poly.pdbx_seq_one_letter_code
_entity_poly.pdbx_strand_id
1 'polypeptide(L)' 'MMEMDVDKREKVAFALFALTYEGAIADDPTFPERNWKAMDAAMRRLWYRQADVALAAAA' A
#
# COMPACT_ATOMS: atom_id res chain seq x y z
N MET A 1 -10.74 -15.21 -10.05
CA MET A 1 -11.26 -13.84 -10.26
C MET A 1 -11.24 -13.04 -8.99
N MET A 2 -11.70 -13.64 -7.92
CA MET A 2 -11.74 -12.97 -6.62
C MET A 2 -10.35 -12.59 -6.12
N GLU A 3 -9.36 -13.40 -6.42
CA GLU A 3 -7.99 -13.14 -6.01
C GLU A 3 -7.43 -11.86 -6.64
N MET A 4 -7.88 -11.54 -7.84
CA MET A 4 -7.41 -10.34 -8.52
C MET A 4 -7.77 -9.07 -7.78
N ASP A 5 -8.94 -9.04 -7.15
CA ASP A 5 -9.37 -7.89 -6.39
C ASP A 5 -8.51 -7.69 -5.15
N VAL A 6 -8.14 -8.79 -4.48
CA VAL A 6 -7.26 -8.73 -3.31
C VAL A 6 -5.87 -8.25 -3.70
N ASP A 7 -5.32 -8.80 -4.79
CA ASP A 7 -4.02 -8.39 -5.29
C ASP A 7 -4.01 -6.92 -5.69
N LYS A 8 -5.05 -6.48 -6.36
CA LYS A 8 -5.17 -5.12 -6.82
C LYS A 8 -5.23 -4.15 -5.63
N ARG A 9 -6.01 -4.51 -4.62
CA ARG A 9 -6.13 -3.74 -3.39
C ARG A 9 -4.79 -3.59 -2.71
N GLU A 10 -4.05 -4.69 -2.57
CA GLU A 10 -2.75 -4.67 -1.94
C GLU A 10 -1.74 -3.85 -2.73
N LYS A 11 -1.74 -3.98 -4.04
CA LYS A 11 -0.84 -3.20 -4.89
C LYS A 11 -1.11 -1.71 -4.76
N VAL A 12 -2.37 -1.31 -4.74
CA VAL A 12 -2.73 0.09 -4.59
C VAL A 12 -2.35 0.60 -3.20
N ALA A 13 -2.62 -0.19 -2.18
CA ALA A 13 -2.25 0.18 -0.81
C ALA A 13 -0.75 0.36 -0.66
N PHE A 14 0.03 -0.55 -1.22
CA PHE A 14 1.48 -0.47 -1.19
C PHE A 14 1.98 0.75 -1.98
N ALA A 15 1.38 1.03 -3.12
CA ALA A 15 1.76 2.19 -3.92
C ALA A 15 1.50 3.51 -3.18
N LEU A 16 0.36 3.60 -2.49
CA LEU A 16 0.04 4.77 -1.68
C LEU A 16 1.02 4.92 -0.52
N PHE A 17 1.38 3.83 0.12
CA PHE A 17 2.37 3.81 1.17
C PHE A 17 3.73 4.30 0.64
N ALA A 18 4.15 3.76 -0.49
CA ALA A 18 5.43 4.15 -1.09
C ALA A 18 5.45 5.63 -1.48
N LEU A 19 4.36 6.13 -2.02
CA LEU A 19 4.25 7.54 -2.39
C LEU A 19 4.38 8.44 -1.16
N THR A 20 3.74 8.05 -0.06
CA THR A 20 3.76 8.81 1.18
C THR A 20 5.19 8.96 1.73
N TYR A 21 6.00 7.93 1.58
CA TYR A 21 7.36 7.90 2.11
C TYR A 21 8.44 7.95 1.04
N GLU A 22 8.14 8.59 -0.10
CA GLU A 22 9.09 8.62 -1.21
C GLU A 22 10.43 9.26 -0.85
N GLY A 23 10.44 10.21 0.08
CA GLY A 23 11.68 10.81 0.54
C GLY A 23 12.58 9.82 1.26
N ALA A 24 11.99 8.95 2.08
CA ALA A 24 12.74 7.89 2.76
C ALA A 24 13.22 6.83 1.78
N ILE A 25 12.44 6.57 0.73
CA ILE A 25 12.80 5.60 -0.30
C ILE A 25 14.00 6.10 -1.12
N ALA A 26 14.09 7.40 -1.33
CA ALA A 26 15.22 7.98 -2.04
C ALA A 26 16.54 7.67 -1.33
N ASP A 27 16.52 7.64 0.01
CA ASP A 27 17.69 7.32 0.82
C ASP A 27 17.92 5.82 0.96
N ASP A 28 16.84 5.03 0.95
CA ASP A 28 16.89 3.59 1.14
C ASP A 28 15.86 2.89 0.27
N PRO A 29 16.26 2.41 -0.92
CA PRO A 29 15.33 1.76 -1.85
C PRO A 29 14.63 0.51 -1.30
N THR A 30 15.16 -0.09 -0.22
CA THR A 30 14.53 -1.26 0.40
C THR A 30 13.49 -0.89 1.44
N PHE A 31 13.36 0.41 1.74
CA PHE A 31 12.44 0.92 2.75
C PHE A 31 10.99 0.44 2.55
N PRO A 32 10.38 0.56 1.36
CA PRO A 32 8.97 0.24 1.24
C PRO A 32 8.66 -1.22 1.53
N GLU A 33 9.41 -2.15 0.96
CA GLU A 33 9.16 -3.56 1.18
C GLU A 33 9.40 -3.96 2.62
N ARG A 34 10.53 -3.51 3.19
CA ARG A 34 10.90 -3.86 4.54
C ARG A 34 9.88 -3.35 5.56
N ASN A 35 9.48 -2.10 5.41
CA ASN A 35 8.56 -1.50 6.35
C ASN A 35 7.13 -1.98 6.15
N TRP A 36 6.74 -2.29 4.93
CA TRP A 36 5.44 -2.88 4.67
C TRP A 36 5.29 -4.24 5.36
N LYS A 37 6.31 -5.08 5.26
CA LYS A 37 6.30 -6.39 5.91
C LYS A 37 6.30 -6.28 7.44
N ALA A 38 6.98 -5.29 7.97
CA ALA A 38 7.07 -5.09 9.42
C ALA A 38 5.83 -4.40 10.00
N MET A 39 4.98 -3.85 9.15
CA MET A 39 3.81 -3.11 9.59
C MET A 39 2.78 -4.04 10.23
N ASP A 40 2.22 -3.62 11.36
CA ASP A 40 1.20 -4.43 12.01
C ASP A 40 -0.13 -4.36 11.25
N ALA A 41 -1.05 -5.27 11.61
CA ALA A 41 -2.31 -5.39 10.90
C ALA A 41 -3.18 -4.14 11.02
N ALA A 42 -3.13 -3.45 12.16
CA ALA A 42 -3.93 -2.24 12.36
C ALA A 42 -3.49 -1.12 11.43
N MET A 43 -2.17 -0.91 11.32
CA MET A 43 -1.64 0.11 10.42
C MET A 43 -1.89 -0.24 8.96
N ARG A 44 -1.69 -1.50 8.60
CA ARG A 44 -1.91 -1.95 7.23
C ARG A 44 -3.36 -1.76 6.79
N ARG A 45 -4.28 -1.92 7.73
CA ARG A 45 -5.71 -1.73 7.47
C ARG A 45 -6.03 -0.30 7.02
N LEU A 46 -5.32 0.69 7.55
CA LEU A 46 -5.49 2.08 7.15
C LEU A 46 -5.12 2.26 5.67
N TRP A 47 -4.06 1.60 5.23
CA TRP A 47 -3.64 1.68 3.84
C TRP A 47 -4.61 0.97 2.92
N TYR A 48 -5.17 -0.17 3.35
CA TYR A 48 -6.20 -0.85 2.58
C TYR A 48 -7.45 -0.01 2.44
N ARG A 49 -7.81 0.72 3.48
CA ARG A 49 -8.95 1.62 3.42
C ARG A 49 -8.73 2.73 2.40
N GLN A 50 -7.53 3.29 2.37
CA GLN A 50 -7.19 4.30 1.38
C GLN A 50 -7.22 3.72 -0.03
N ALA A 51 -6.75 2.49 -0.19
CA ALA A 51 -6.80 1.81 -1.47
C ALA A 51 -8.24 1.60 -1.93
N ASP A 52 -9.13 1.22 -1.02
CA ASP A 52 -10.54 1.02 -1.34
C ASP A 52 -11.18 2.31 -1.86
N VAL A 53 -10.87 3.43 -1.22
CA VAL A 53 -11.38 4.74 -1.64
C VAL A 53 -10.84 5.09 -3.02
N ALA A 54 -9.55 4.88 -3.25
CA ALA A 54 -8.92 5.18 -4.53
C ALA A 54 -9.50 4.32 -5.66
N LEU A 55 -9.70 3.04 -5.39
CA LEU A 55 -10.27 2.12 -6.39
C LEU A 55 -11.72 2.48 -6.71
N ALA A 56 -12.49 2.85 -5.71
CA ALA A 56 -13.88 3.26 -5.91
C ALA A 56 -13.95 4.55 -6.75
N ALA A 57 -13.04 5.47 -6.53
CA ALA A 57 -13.00 6.72 -7.28
C ALA A 57 -12.60 6.50 -8.73
N ALA A 58 -11.80 5.47 -9.01
CA ALA A 58 -11.33 5.14 -10.36
C ALA A 58 -12.32 4.29 -11.14
N ALA A 59 -13.30 3.71 -10.48
CA ALA A 59 -14.26 2.78 -11.12
C ALA A 59 -15.25 3.48 -12.03
#